data_a7db584f708c7fd9cf70747076dee22b
#
_entry.id   a7db584f708c7fd9cf70747076dee22b
#
_cell.length_a   1.000
_cell.length_b   1.000
_cell.length_c   1.000
_cell.angle_alpha   90.00
_cell.angle_beta   90.00
_cell.angle_gamma   90.00
#
_symmetry.space_group_name_H-M   'P 1'
#
loop_
_entity.id
_entity.type
_entity.pdbx_description
1 polymer ?
#
loop_
_entity_poly.entity_id
_entity_poly.type
_entity_poly.pdbx_seq_one_letter_code
_entity_poly.pdbx_strand_id
1 'polypeptide(L)'
;MYVTKNLYESYATFIDVPDHEFFHHAVQAAIQRLEDGQLDDVDVDKIKQELTPVVYCSSVVSKTKDDNIIARTELNQRSTKKYLIIDADYNIGEEDESNRVRNRLLELSEELKCKLVLYPTVSYPLKPRFRAVLFATRSMNDVSYHQAMTWLYEQLGVSATDNNDFRVTTNHNLPVFTDEKQLEAIYDNTEDENYGFLDNALWKLYPKIKSKRSKKKQFVPTKSKYDDVKLSRFQAVQGAKELARKSEMLDYGYFWRVVHSVARAEIMGQITNELALTMMNIFASATTDEATRSDWEYSNRLEYNKTLSSLQGSEERLYKAKPLFSYDEWKKYVKFEGEVLSNETQSTGKTLS
;
A
#
# COMPACT_ATOMS: atom_id res chain seq x y z
N MET A 1 6.05 -12.73 -15.65
CA MET A 1 5.28 -11.94 -14.65
C MET A 1 6.02 -11.89 -13.32
N TYR A 2 6.00 -10.75 -12.64
CA TYR A 2 6.51 -10.62 -11.27
C TYR A 2 5.36 -10.70 -10.29
N VAL A 3 5.43 -11.67 -9.35
CA VAL A 3 4.32 -12.05 -8.46
C VAL A 3 4.85 -12.27 -7.04
N THR A 4 4.03 -11.92 -6.04
CA THR A 4 4.23 -12.32 -4.64
C THR A 4 3.11 -13.25 -4.20
N LYS A 5 3.32 -14.04 -3.15
CA LYS A 5 2.27 -14.92 -2.60
C LYS A 5 1.17 -14.14 -1.87
N ASN A 6 1.52 -12.96 -1.34
CA ASN A 6 0.58 -12.07 -0.66
C ASN A 6 1.10 -10.62 -0.63
N LEU A 7 0.31 -9.73 -0.02
CA LEU A 7 0.64 -8.30 0.08
C LEU A 7 1.86 -7.98 0.97
N TYR A 8 2.28 -8.88 1.83
CA TYR A 8 3.34 -8.60 2.82
C TYR A 8 4.74 -9.01 2.34
N GLU A 9 4.83 -9.86 1.32
CA GLU A 9 6.15 -10.25 0.78
C GLU A 9 6.92 -9.05 0.23
N SER A 10 8.17 -8.93 0.65
CA SER A 10 9.06 -7.83 0.25
C SER A 10 9.70 -8.04 -1.13
N TYR A 11 9.68 -9.27 -1.64
CA TYR A 11 10.30 -9.66 -2.90
C TYR A 11 9.28 -10.33 -3.82
N ALA A 12 9.30 -9.94 -5.08
CA ALA A 12 8.51 -10.58 -6.12
C ALA A 12 9.38 -11.58 -6.91
N THR A 13 8.79 -12.72 -7.22
CA THR A 13 9.42 -13.78 -8.03
C THR A 13 8.96 -13.66 -9.48
N PHE A 14 9.88 -13.84 -10.42
CA PHE A 14 9.56 -13.89 -11.84
C PHE A 14 9.04 -15.27 -12.24
N ILE A 15 7.89 -15.29 -12.92
CA ILE A 15 7.29 -16.46 -13.53
C ILE A 15 7.37 -16.28 -15.04
N ASP A 16 8.07 -17.18 -15.72
CA ASP A 16 8.31 -17.12 -17.17
C ASP A 16 7.18 -17.81 -17.95
N VAL A 17 6.04 -17.15 -18.00
CA VAL A 17 4.84 -17.57 -18.73
C VAL A 17 4.27 -16.34 -19.43
N PRO A 18 3.70 -16.46 -20.66
CA PRO A 18 2.99 -15.37 -21.32
C PRO A 18 1.89 -14.79 -20.43
N ASP A 19 1.71 -13.46 -20.46
CA ASP A 19 0.81 -12.76 -19.54
C ASP A 19 -0.63 -13.30 -19.58
N HIS A 20 -1.17 -13.59 -20.78
CA HIS A 20 -2.53 -14.10 -20.93
C HIS A 20 -2.68 -15.53 -20.38
N GLU A 21 -1.72 -16.40 -20.63
CA GLU A 21 -1.68 -17.76 -20.05
C GLU A 21 -1.54 -17.70 -18.52
N PHE A 22 -0.73 -16.78 -18.01
CA PHE A 22 -0.58 -16.58 -16.57
C PHE A 22 -1.91 -16.23 -15.89
N PHE A 23 -2.67 -15.26 -16.46
CA PHE A 23 -3.97 -14.88 -15.88
C PHE A 23 -5.01 -15.99 -16.04
N HIS A 24 -5.02 -16.71 -17.16
CA HIS A 24 -5.84 -17.89 -17.33
C HIS A 24 -5.56 -18.93 -16.22
N HIS A 25 -4.30 -19.32 -16.06
CA HIS A 25 -3.91 -20.28 -15.02
C HIS A 25 -4.23 -19.79 -13.61
N ALA A 26 -4.13 -18.48 -13.35
CA ALA A 26 -4.51 -17.93 -12.06
C ALA A 26 -6.01 -18.06 -11.77
N VAL A 27 -6.86 -17.89 -12.79
CA VAL A 27 -8.31 -18.14 -12.69
C VAL A 27 -8.58 -19.62 -12.44
N GLN A 28 -7.98 -20.53 -13.22
CA GLN A 28 -8.15 -21.97 -13.06
C GLN A 28 -7.70 -22.45 -11.68
N ALA A 29 -6.55 -21.96 -11.20
CA ALA A 29 -6.08 -22.27 -9.86
C ALA A 29 -7.01 -21.76 -8.74
N ALA A 30 -7.67 -20.61 -8.95
CA ALA A 30 -8.64 -20.09 -8.00
C ALA A 30 -9.94 -20.92 -7.98
N ILE A 31 -10.41 -21.39 -9.15
CA ILE A 31 -11.55 -22.31 -9.27
C ILE A 31 -11.23 -23.60 -8.52
N GLN A 32 -10.06 -24.22 -8.79
CA GLN A 32 -9.66 -25.47 -8.14
C GLN A 32 -9.58 -25.34 -6.62
N ARG A 33 -9.09 -24.21 -6.10
CA ARG A 33 -9.05 -23.96 -4.64
C ARG A 33 -10.44 -23.89 -4.02
N LEU A 34 -11.41 -23.31 -4.73
CA LEU A 34 -12.81 -23.27 -4.29
C LEU A 34 -13.40 -24.67 -4.27
N GLU A 35 -13.22 -25.46 -5.34
CA GLU A 35 -13.70 -26.84 -5.44
C GLU A 35 -13.09 -27.76 -4.37
N ASP A 36 -11.83 -27.54 -4.01
CA ASP A 36 -11.13 -28.27 -2.95
C ASP A 36 -11.54 -27.84 -1.53
N GLY A 37 -12.37 -26.81 -1.37
CA GLY A 37 -12.78 -26.27 -0.06
C GLY A 37 -11.64 -25.64 0.74
N GLN A 38 -10.55 -25.22 0.09
CA GLN A 38 -9.34 -24.73 0.77
C GLN A 38 -9.54 -23.43 1.55
N LEU A 39 -10.61 -22.69 1.27
CA LEU A 39 -10.91 -21.38 1.86
C LEU A 39 -12.21 -21.38 2.67
N ASP A 40 -12.80 -22.56 2.88
CA ASP A 40 -14.00 -22.70 3.71
C ASP A 40 -13.71 -22.21 5.13
N ASP A 41 -14.63 -21.43 5.67
CA ASP A 41 -14.52 -20.82 7.00
C ASP A 41 -13.34 -19.86 7.23
N VAL A 42 -12.62 -19.43 6.17
CA VAL A 42 -11.55 -18.44 6.29
C VAL A 42 -12.11 -17.02 6.20
N ASP A 43 -11.72 -16.18 7.11
CA ASP A 43 -12.10 -14.76 7.13
C ASP A 43 -11.68 -14.01 5.85
N VAL A 44 -12.59 -13.21 5.29
CA VAL A 44 -12.38 -12.48 4.02
C VAL A 44 -11.19 -11.52 4.08
N ASP A 45 -10.95 -10.87 5.22
CA ASP A 45 -9.83 -9.94 5.34
C ASP A 45 -8.50 -10.69 5.43
N LYS A 46 -8.48 -11.87 6.06
CA LYS A 46 -7.33 -12.77 6.04
C LYS A 46 -7.05 -13.28 4.63
N ILE A 47 -8.08 -13.67 3.87
CA ILE A 47 -7.93 -14.07 2.47
C ILE A 47 -7.27 -12.95 1.66
N LYS A 48 -7.77 -11.71 1.77
CA LYS A 48 -7.23 -10.56 1.03
C LYS A 48 -5.78 -10.24 1.36
N GLN A 49 -5.40 -10.39 2.62
CA GLN A 49 -4.10 -9.94 3.11
C GLN A 49 -3.01 -11.01 3.00
N GLU A 50 -3.34 -12.25 3.35
CA GLU A 50 -2.34 -13.31 3.53
C GLU A 50 -2.38 -14.38 2.43
N LEU A 51 -3.56 -14.65 1.85
CA LEU A 51 -3.77 -15.77 0.95
C LEU A 51 -3.94 -15.37 -0.51
N THR A 52 -4.07 -14.08 -0.81
CA THR A 52 -4.26 -13.59 -2.17
C THR A 52 -2.92 -13.25 -2.81
N PRO A 53 -2.51 -13.96 -3.87
CA PRO A 53 -1.31 -13.60 -4.62
C PRO A 53 -1.46 -12.23 -5.30
N VAL A 54 -0.35 -11.54 -5.50
CA VAL A 54 -0.33 -10.18 -6.06
C VAL A 54 0.58 -10.12 -7.27
N VAL A 55 0.05 -9.64 -8.39
CA VAL A 55 0.81 -9.38 -9.60
C VAL A 55 1.26 -7.92 -9.67
N TYR A 56 2.50 -7.70 -10.10
CA TYR A 56 3.12 -6.36 -10.20
C TYR A 56 3.26 -5.90 -11.64
N CYS A 57 3.91 -6.68 -12.49
CA CYS A 57 4.20 -6.28 -13.86
C CYS A 57 4.58 -7.49 -14.73
N SER A 58 4.55 -7.29 -16.05
CA SER A 58 4.96 -8.31 -17.01
C SER A 58 6.47 -8.51 -17.00
N SER A 59 7.22 -7.41 -16.92
CA SER A 59 8.69 -7.42 -16.99
C SER A 59 9.25 -6.14 -16.38
N VAL A 60 10.57 -6.11 -16.27
CA VAL A 60 11.33 -4.92 -15.85
C VAL A 60 12.22 -4.42 -16.98
N VAL A 61 12.45 -3.12 -17.01
CA VAL A 61 13.39 -2.50 -17.95
C VAL A 61 14.79 -3.02 -17.65
N SER A 62 15.53 -3.42 -18.68
CA SER A 62 16.92 -3.91 -18.57
C SER A 62 17.07 -5.13 -17.65
N LYS A 63 16.17 -6.13 -17.80
CA LYS A 63 16.22 -7.39 -17.05
C LYS A 63 17.57 -8.07 -17.22
N THR A 64 18.21 -8.44 -16.10
CA THR A 64 19.41 -9.28 -16.03
C THR A 64 19.05 -10.71 -15.62
N LYS A 65 20.02 -11.65 -15.68
CA LYS A 65 19.78 -13.03 -15.21
C LYS A 65 19.47 -13.11 -13.71
N ASP A 66 19.95 -12.15 -12.93
CA ASP A 66 19.79 -12.11 -11.49
C ASP A 66 18.44 -11.49 -11.06
N ASP A 67 17.69 -10.92 -12.00
CA ASP A 67 16.39 -10.27 -11.74
C ASP A 67 15.22 -11.26 -11.62
N ASN A 68 15.46 -12.53 -11.29
CA ASN A 68 14.37 -13.49 -11.05
C ASN A 68 13.65 -13.26 -9.72
N ILE A 69 14.32 -12.62 -8.75
CA ILE A 69 13.75 -12.20 -7.48
C ILE A 69 14.14 -10.75 -7.28
N ILE A 70 13.15 -9.86 -7.24
CA ILE A 70 13.35 -8.41 -7.15
C ILE A 70 12.60 -7.83 -5.97
N ALA A 71 13.24 -6.89 -5.27
CA ALA A 71 12.57 -6.12 -4.22
C ALA A 71 11.42 -5.29 -4.79
N ARG A 72 10.28 -5.26 -4.11
CA ARG A 72 9.08 -4.49 -4.53
C ARG A 72 9.37 -3.02 -4.76
N THR A 73 10.29 -2.44 -3.99
CA THR A 73 10.71 -1.03 -4.14
C THR A 73 11.42 -0.77 -5.48
N GLU A 74 12.13 -1.75 -6.03
CA GLU A 74 12.80 -1.65 -7.33
C GLU A 74 11.81 -1.83 -8.49
N LEU A 75 10.80 -2.68 -8.33
CA LEU A 75 9.74 -2.84 -9.32
C LEU A 75 9.07 -1.51 -9.65
N ASN A 76 8.87 -0.64 -8.67
CA ASN A 76 8.29 0.69 -8.86
C ASN A 76 9.05 1.61 -9.82
N GLN A 77 10.32 1.30 -10.10
CA GLN A 77 11.18 2.10 -10.98
C GLN A 77 11.38 1.47 -12.36
N ARG A 78 11.21 0.15 -12.46
CA ARG A 78 11.60 -0.65 -13.62
C ARG A 78 10.44 -1.35 -14.33
N SER A 79 9.24 -1.28 -13.78
CA SER A 79 8.08 -2.05 -14.27
C SER A 79 7.64 -1.69 -15.67
N THR A 80 7.29 -2.72 -16.44
CA THR A 80 6.54 -2.62 -17.70
C THR A 80 5.38 -3.61 -17.68
N LYS A 81 4.28 -3.29 -18.35
CA LYS A 81 3.12 -4.18 -18.49
C LYS A 81 2.77 -4.43 -19.95
N LYS A 82 2.34 -5.64 -20.28
CA LYS A 82 1.73 -6.02 -21.55
C LYS A 82 0.21 -6.22 -21.43
N TYR A 83 -0.38 -5.72 -20.37
CA TYR A 83 -1.81 -5.80 -20.09
C TYR A 83 -2.32 -4.50 -19.50
N LEU A 84 -3.60 -4.24 -19.72
CA LEU A 84 -4.36 -3.21 -19.02
C LEU A 84 -5.22 -3.91 -17.99
N ILE A 85 -5.29 -3.37 -16.79
CA ILE A 85 -6.13 -3.93 -15.74
C ILE A 85 -7.01 -2.85 -15.13
N ILE A 86 -8.29 -3.15 -14.99
CA ILE A 86 -9.29 -2.33 -14.33
C ILE A 86 -9.66 -3.01 -13.02
N ASP A 87 -9.61 -2.27 -11.93
CA ASP A 87 -10.18 -2.65 -10.64
C ASP A 87 -11.52 -1.91 -10.47
N ALA A 88 -12.61 -2.60 -10.79
CA ALA A 88 -13.96 -2.04 -10.75
C ALA A 88 -14.54 -2.18 -9.34
N ASP A 89 -14.32 -1.16 -8.52
CA ASP A 89 -14.56 -1.14 -7.10
C ASP A 89 -15.94 -0.50 -6.78
N TYR A 90 -17.02 -1.15 -7.21
CA TYR A 90 -18.38 -0.71 -6.97
C TYR A 90 -18.89 -1.07 -5.56
N ASN A 91 -19.80 -0.28 -5.03
CA ASN A 91 -20.46 -0.51 -3.75
C ASN A 91 -21.85 -1.14 -3.91
N ILE A 92 -22.44 -1.54 -2.81
CA ILE A 92 -23.82 -2.01 -2.77
C ILE A 92 -24.74 -0.90 -3.30
N GLY A 93 -25.64 -1.24 -4.22
CA GLY A 93 -26.54 -0.30 -4.89
C GLY A 93 -26.00 0.28 -6.21
N GLU A 94 -24.78 -0.09 -6.62
CA GLU A 94 -24.16 0.32 -7.89
C GLU A 94 -24.11 -0.83 -8.92
N GLU A 95 -25.00 -1.83 -8.78
CA GLU A 95 -25.05 -3.02 -9.61
C GLU A 95 -25.27 -2.69 -11.11
N ASP A 96 -26.13 -1.73 -11.41
CA ASP A 96 -26.43 -1.33 -12.78
C ASP A 96 -25.20 -0.74 -13.48
N GLU A 97 -24.45 0.09 -12.78
CA GLU A 97 -23.23 0.70 -13.31
C GLU A 97 -22.11 -0.35 -13.46
N SER A 98 -21.98 -1.24 -12.50
CA SER A 98 -21.05 -2.37 -12.58
C SER A 98 -21.36 -3.25 -13.79
N ASN A 99 -22.62 -3.63 -13.97
CA ASN A 99 -23.08 -4.43 -15.10
C ASN A 99 -22.89 -3.70 -16.43
N ARG A 100 -23.17 -2.40 -16.50
CA ARG A 100 -22.95 -1.57 -17.67
C ARG A 100 -21.47 -1.61 -18.11
N VAL A 101 -20.56 -1.39 -17.18
CA VAL A 101 -19.12 -1.40 -17.48
C VAL A 101 -18.63 -2.79 -17.85
N ARG A 102 -19.12 -3.84 -17.15
CA ARG A 102 -18.82 -5.23 -17.48
C ARG A 102 -19.27 -5.58 -18.89
N ASN A 103 -20.51 -5.27 -19.26
CA ASN A 103 -21.05 -5.54 -20.60
C ASN A 103 -20.27 -4.77 -21.66
N ARG A 104 -19.92 -3.50 -21.41
CA ARG A 104 -19.10 -2.72 -22.35
C ARG A 104 -17.71 -3.31 -22.56
N LEU A 105 -17.10 -3.92 -21.55
CA LEU A 105 -15.83 -4.64 -21.69
C LEU A 105 -15.97 -5.88 -22.57
N LEU A 106 -17.05 -6.63 -22.43
CA LEU A 106 -17.34 -7.79 -23.27
C LEU A 106 -17.56 -7.36 -24.73
N GLU A 107 -18.38 -6.33 -24.96
CA GLU A 107 -18.59 -5.74 -26.29
C GLU A 107 -17.26 -5.27 -26.91
N LEU A 108 -16.43 -4.56 -26.14
CA LEU A 108 -15.15 -4.07 -26.62
C LEU A 108 -14.20 -5.23 -27.01
N SER A 109 -14.20 -6.31 -26.21
CA SER A 109 -13.45 -7.52 -26.54
C SER A 109 -13.92 -8.13 -27.87
N GLU A 110 -15.22 -8.18 -28.10
CA GLU A 110 -15.81 -8.66 -29.36
C GLU A 110 -15.50 -7.74 -30.53
N GLU A 111 -15.69 -6.42 -30.36
CA GLU A 111 -15.46 -5.43 -31.43
C GLU A 111 -14.01 -5.43 -31.92
N LEU A 112 -13.07 -5.54 -30.98
CA LEU A 112 -11.63 -5.50 -31.27
C LEU A 112 -11.01 -6.89 -31.41
N LYS A 113 -11.79 -7.96 -31.21
CA LYS A 113 -11.29 -9.34 -31.19
C LYS A 113 -10.05 -9.47 -30.29
N CYS A 114 -10.14 -8.91 -29.07
CA CYS A 114 -9.01 -8.92 -28.15
C CYS A 114 -9.24 -9.83 -26.95
N LYS A 115 -8.15 -10.46 -26.50
CA LYS A 115 -8.14 -11.32 -25.32
C LYS A 115 -8.51 -10.53 -24.06
N LEU A 116 -9.44 -11.09 -23.30
CA LEU A 116 -9.98 -10.53 -22.05
C LEU A 116 -10.13 -11.62 -21.01
N VAL A 117 -9.67 -11.33 -19.80
CA VAL A 117 -10.03 -12.07 -18.59
C VAL A 117 -10.80 -11.14 -17.67
N LEU A 118 -11.98 -11.54 -17.25
CA LEU A 118 -12.80 -10.82 -16.31
C LEU A 118 -13.16 -11.76 -15.14
N TYR A 119 -12.92 -11.34 -13.92
CA TYR A 119 -13.19 -12.13 -12.74
C TYR A 119 -13.70 -11.26 -11.58
N PRO A 120 -14.64 -11.78 -10.76
CA PRO A 120 -15.12 -11.10 -9.57
C PRO A 120 -14.03 -11.03 -8.50
N THR A 121 -14.11 -10.03 -7.63
CA THR A 121 -13.24 -9.96 -6.45
C THR A 121 -13.81 -10.81 -5.32
N VAL A 122 -13.00 -11.07 -4.29
CA VAL A 122 -13.42 -11.84 -3.10
C VAL A 122 -14.65 -11.25 -2.38
N SER A 123 -14.97 -9.98 -2.60
CA SER A 123 -16.16 -9.32 -2.01
C SER A 123 -17.47 -9.57 -2.76
N TYR A 124 -17.42 -10.17 -3.96
CA TYR A 124 -18.59 -10.55 -4.72
C TYR A 124 -19.22 -11.84 -4.10
N PRO A 125 -20.56 -12.03 -4.07
CA PRO A 125 -21.59 -11.15 -4.67
C PRO A 125 -22.07 -10.01 -3.78
N LEU A 126 -21.58 -9.87 -2.53
CA LEU A 126 -22.03 -8.82 -1.61
C LEU A 126 -21.79 -7.41 -2.17
N LYS A 127 -20.73 -7.23 -2.94
CA LYS A 127 -20.41 -6.00 -3.67
C LYS A 127 -20.18 -6.34 -5.13
N PRO A 128 -20.74 -5.60 -6.10
CA PRO A 128 -20.66 -5.90 -7.52
C PRO A 128 -19.26 -5.52 -8.08
N ARG A 129 -18.20 -6.09 -7.52
CA ARG A 129 -16.80 -5.77 -7.81
C ARG A 129 -16.17 -6.82 -8.69
N PHE A 130 -15.44 -6.37 -9.69
CA PHE A 130 -14.71 -7.25 -10.59
C PHE A 130 -13.37 -6.64 -11.02
N ARG A 131 -12.49 -7.48 -11.56
CA ARG A 131 -11.31 -7.08 -12.31
C ARG A 131 -11.41 -7.53 -13.76
N ALA A 132 -10.91 -6.69 -14.65
CA ALA A 132 -10.81 -7.02 -16.05
C ALA A 132 -9.41 -6.77 -16.55
N VAL A 133 -8.86 -7.74 -17.31
CA VAL A 133 -7.50 -7.71 -17.84
C VAL A 133 -7.58 -7.86 -19.36
N LEU A 134 -7.11 -6.85 -20.08
CA LEU A 134 -6.96 -6.87 -21.53
C LEU A 134 -5.48 -6.90 -21.89
N PHE A 135 -5.10 -7.68 -22.89
CA PHE A 135 -3.70 -7.90 -23.21
C PHE A 135 -3.25 -7.11 -24.42
N ALA A 136 -2.04 -6.54 -24.38
CA ALA A 136 -1.46 -5.71 -25.42
C ALA A 136 -0.34 -6.43 -26.17
N THR A 137 -0.14 -6.06 -27.45
CA THR A 137 0.92 -6.64 -28.29
C THR A 137 2.33 -6.32 -27.78
N ARG A 138 2.53 -5.15 -27.18
CA ARG A 138 3.85 -4.68 -26.75
C ARG A 138 3.85 -4.20 -25.29
N SER A 139 5.00 -4.32 -24.67
CA SER A 139 5.22 -3.77 -23.33
C SER A 139 5.03 -2.25 -23.30
N MET A 140 4.39 -1.79 -22.27
CA MET A 140 4.09 -0.38 -22.00
C MET A 140 4.93 0.09 -20.79
N ASN A 141 5.61 1.21 -20.95
CA ASN A 141 6.15 1.97 -19.84
C ASN A 141 5.05 2.84 -19.22
N ASP A 142 5.38 3.58 -18.15
CA ASP A 142 4.41 4.41 -17.42
C ASP A 142 3.62 5.37 -18.33
N VAL A 143 4.29 6.00 -19.30
CA VAL A 143 3.64 6.95 -20.24
C VAL A 143 2.65 6.24 -21.15
N SER A 144 3.07 5.14 -21.80
CA SER A 144 2.22 4.40 -22.74
C SER A 144 1.08 3.70 -21.97
N TYR A 145 1.35 3.19 -20.79
CA TYR A 145 0.32 2.59 -19.94
C TYR A 145 -0.75 3.61 -19.55
N HIS A 146 -0.34 4.81 -19.13
CA HIS A 146 -1.27 5.88 -18.80
C HIS A 146 -2.14 6.29 -20.01
N GLN A 147 -1.56 6.37 -21.21
CA GLN A 147 -2.31 6.65 -22.46
C GLN A 147 -3.33 5.53 -22.73
N ALA A 148 -2.91 4.28 -22.57
CA ALA A 148 -3.75 3.11 -22.80
C ALA A 148 -4.93 3.06 -21.81
N MET A 149 -4.68 3.32 -20.53
CA MET A 149 -5.74 3.38 -19.50
C MET A 149 -6.71 4.54 -19.78
N THR A 150 -6.21 5.71 -20.21
CA THR A 150 -7.08 6.84 -20.59
C THR A 150 -8.00 6.46 -21.76
N TRP A 151 -7.42 5.86 -22.80
CA TRP A 151 -8.20 5.34 -23.92
C TRP A 151 -9.27 4.35 -23.45
N LEU A 152 -8.90 3.38 -22.62
CA LEU A 152 -9.81 2.35 -22.12
C LEU A 152 -10.97 2.94 -21.33
N TYR A 153 -10.70 3.86 -20.40
CA TYR A 153 -11.75 4.52 -19.61
C TYR A 153 -12.71 5.33 -20.49
N GLU A 154 -12.22 5.98 -21.55
CA GLU A 154 -13.09 6.66 -22.51
C GLU A 154 -13.98 5.66 -23.29
N GLN A 155 -13.43 4.48 -23.70
CA GLN A 155 -14.23 3.44 -24.36
C GLN A 155 -15.34 2.90 -23.46
N LEU A 156 -15.12 2.88 -22.16
CA LEU A 156 -16.08 2.43 -21.16
C LEU A 156 -17.09 3.52 -20.76
N GLY A 157 -16.86 4.76 -21.16
CA GLY A 157 -17.70 5.90 -20.78
C GLY A 157 -17.71 6.16 -19.26
N VAL A 158 -16.61 5.84 -18.58
CA VAL A 158 -16.46 6.09 -17.14
C VAL A 158 -15.36 7.11 -16.87
N SER A 159 -15.57 7.95 -15.87
CA SER A 159 -14.50 8.83 -15.41
C SER A 159 -13.52 8.04 -14.57
N ALA A 160 -12.23 8.25 -14.77
CA ALA A 160 -11.20 7.67 -13.93
C ALA A 160 -11.36 8.15 -12.47
N THR A 161 -11.95 7.33 -11.63
CA THR A 161 -12.21 7.65 -10.22
C THR A 161 -11.01 7.35 -9.34
N ASP A 162 -10.17 6.38 -9.73
CA ASP A 162 -8.95 6.04 -9.02
C ASP A 162 -7.72 6.30 -9.89
N ASN A 163 -6.88 7.26 -9.45
CA ASN A 163 -5.61 7.57 -10.11
C ASN A 163 -4.58 6.43 -10.01
N ASN A 164 -4.84 5.38 -9.23
CA ASN A 164 -3.92 4.26 -9.08
C ASN A 164 -3.88 3.37 -10.31
N ASP A 165 -5.01 3.13 -10.98
CA ASP A 165 -5.09 2.30 -12.19
C ASP A 165 -4.24 2.82 -13.34
N PHE A 166 -3.94 4.11 -13.35
CA PHE A 166 -3.14 4.76 -14.40
C PHE A 166 -1.62 4.59 -14.24
N ARG A 167 -1.16 3.89 -13.22
CA ARG A 167 0.28 3.69 -12.99
C ARG A 167 0.70 2.28 -13.38
N VAL A 168 1.74 2.18 -14.18
CA VAL A 168 2.35 0.89 -14.51
C VAL A 168 2.84 0.14 -13.26
N THR A 169 3.10 0.86 -12.17
CA THR A 169 3.61 0.32 -10.90
C THR A 169 2.53 -0.16 -9.95
N THR A 170 1.23 0.06 -10.26
CA THR A 170 0.15 -0.43 -9.41
C THR A 170 0.11 -1.95 -9.45
N ASN A 171 0.12 -2.55 -8.29
CA ASN A 171 -0.04 -3.99 -8.11
C ASN A 171 -1.53 -4.36 -7.98
N HIS A 172 -1.86 -5.57 -8.38
CA HIS A 172 -3.24 -6.05 -8.36
C HIS A 172 -3.31 -7.45 -7.76
N ASN A 173 -4.32 -7.70 -6.96
CA ASN A 173 -4.60 -9.02 -6.42
C ASN A 173 -5.08 -9.96 -7.54
N LEU A 174 -4.57 -11.16 -7.57
CA LEU A 174 -5.02 -12.22 -8.46
C LEU A 174 -6.39 -12.78 -7.99
N PRO A 175 -7.09 -13.56 -8.83
CA PRO A 175 -8.38 -14.12 -8.46
C PRO A 175 -8.26 -15.06 -7.25
N VAL A 176 -9.23 -14.94 -6.36
CA VAL A 176 -9.49 -15.86 -5.26
C VAL A 176 -11.00 -15.94 -5.10
N PHE A 177 -11.56 -17.13 -5.16
CA PHE A 177 -13.00 -17.37 -5.07
C PHE A 177 -13.34 -18.05 -3.75
N THR A 178 -14.46 -17.64 -3.16
CA THR A 178 -14.97 -18.11 -1.87
C THR A 178 -16.45 -18.51 -1.94
N ASP A 179 -17.08 -18.33 -3.11
CA ASP A 179 -18.52 -18.61 -3.33
C ASP A 179 -18.70 -19.06 -4.78
N GLU A 180 -19.46 -20.13 -4.99
CA GLU A 180 -19.75 -20.67 -6.33
C GLU A 180 -20.41 -19.65 -7.27
N LYS A 181 -21.18 -18.68 -6.75
CA LYS A 181 -21.75 -17.59 -7.55
C LYS A 181 -20.71 -16.70 -8.22
N GLN A 182 -19.48 -16.70 -7.71
CA GLN A 182 -18.37 -16.00 -8.36
C GLN A 182 -18.01 -16.63 -9.69
N LEU A 183 -18.16 -17.94 -9.83
CA LEU A 183 -17.83 -18.68 -11.07
C LEU A 183 -18.72 -18.23 -12.25
N GLU A 184 -19.99 -17.92 -12.00
CA GLU A 184 -20.93 -17.44 -13.02
C GLU A 184 -20.55 -16.04 -13.57
N ALA A 185 -19.75 -15.30 -12.82
CA ALA A 185 -19.29 -13.96 -13.17
C ALA A 185 -17.93 -13.96 -13.90
N ILE A 186 -17.31 -15.11 -14.12
CA ILE A 186 -16.04 -15.22 -14.84
C ILE A 186 -16.30 -15.13 -16.36
N TYR A 187 -15.41 -14.43 -17.06
CA TYR A 187 -15.28 -14.50 -18.52
C TYR A 187 -13.79 -14.59 -18.86
N ASP A 188 -13.44 -15.56 -19.69
CA ASP A 188 -12.08 -15.78 -20.13
C ASP A 188 -12.07 -16.31 -21.57
N ASN A 189 -11.55 -15.53 -22.50
CA ASN A 189 -11.38 -15.93 -23.89
C ASN A 189 -9.90 -16.04 -24.30
N THR A 190 -9.01 -16.17 -23.33
CA THR A 190 -7.56 -16.15 -23.60
C THR A 190 -7.06 -17.35 -24.38
N GLU A 191 -7.76 -18.48 -24.33
CA GLU A 191 -7.44 -19.68 -25.12
C GLU A 191 -8.08 -19.69 -26.50
N ASP A 192 -9.06 -18.81 -26.77
CA ASP A 192 -9.70 -18.73 -28.08
C ASP A 192 -8.78 -18.05 -29.09
N GLU A 193 -8.42 -18.80 -30.15
CA GLU A 193 -7.52 -18.34 -31.21
C GLU A 193 -8.13 -17.22 -32.09
N ASN A 194 -9.45 -17.01 -32.05
CA ASN A 194 -10.12 -15.92 -32.73
C ASN A 194 -9.86 -14.54 -32.10
N TYR A 195 -9.32 -14.51 -30.87
CA TYR A 195 -9.00 -13.29 -30.14
C TYR A 195 -7.48 -13.09 -30.07
N GLY A 196 -7.05 -11.87 -30.38
CA GLY A 196 -5.65 -11.46 -30.35
C GLY A 196 -5.32 -10.52 -29.21
N PHE A 197 -4.33 -9.69 -29.42
CA PHE A 197 -3.87 -8.69 -28.45
C PHE A 197 -4.21 -7.29 -28.95
N LEU A 198 -4.53 -6.37 -28.04
CA LEU A 198 -4.74 -4.97 -28.36
C LEU A 198 -3.49 -4.36 -29.01
N ASP A 199 -3.68 -3.70 -30.16
CA ASP A 199 -2.59 -2.96 -30.78
C ASP A 199 -2.33 -1.65 -30.01
N ASN A 200 -1.08 -1.44 -29.63
CA ASN A 200 -0.65 -0.22 -28.98
C ASN A 200 -0.87 1.06 -29.82
N ALA A 201 -1.18 0.93 -31.11
CA ALA A 201 -1.57 2.05 -31.96
C ALA A 201 -2.88 2.70 -31.51
N LEU A 202 -3.79 1.97 -30.87
CA LEU A 202 -5.11 2.45 -30.42
C LEU A 202 -5.02 3.67 -29.50
N TRP A 203 -4.01 3.74 -28.64
CA TRP A 203 -3.82 4.84 -27.69
C TRP A 203 -2.64 5.76 -27.98
N LYS A 204 -1.92 5.52 -29.08
CA LYS A 204 -0.72 6.30 -29.43
C LYS A 204 -1.00 7.80 -29.62
N LEU A 205 -2.20 8.14 -30.11
CA LEU A 205 -2.65 9.51 -30.32
C LEU A 205 -3.32 10.14 -29.10
N TYR A 206 -3.61 9.33 -28.08
CA TYR A 206 -4.19 9.86 -26.86
C TYR A 206 -3.22 10.84 -26.19
N PRO A 207 -3.71 12.01 -25.77
CA PRO A 207 -2.84 12.98 -25.16
C PRO A 207 -2.20 12.32 -23.95
N LYS A 208 -0.89 12.49 -23.81
CA LYS A 208 -0.25 12.32 -22.51
C LYS A 208 -1.04 13.23 -21.60
N ILE A 209 -2.01 12.69 -20.84
CA ILE A 209 -2.59 13.48 -19.78
C ILE A 209 -1.37 13.84 -18.95
N LYS A 210 -0.96 15.11 -19.06
CA LYS A 210 -0.04 15.66 -18.09
C LYS A 210 -0.75 15.34 -16.80
N SER A 211 -0.27 14.29 -16.10
CA SER A 211 -0.72 14.07 -14.75
C SER A 211 -0.81 15.49 -14.24
N LYS A 212 -1.96 15.96 -13.78
CA LYS A 212 -1.98 17.15 -12.98
C LYS A 212 -0.99 16.78 -11.88
N ARG A 213 0.32 16.95 -12.18
CA ARG A 213 1.30 17.12 -11.12
C ARG A 213 0.59 18.18 -10.35
N SER A 214 -0.10 17.73 -9.32
CA SER A 214 -0.67 18.63 -8.35
C SER A 214 0.48 19.57 -8.17
N LYS A 215 0.34 20.82 -8.67
CA LYS A 215 1.43 21.80 -8.57
C LYS A 215 1.92 21.52 -7.20
N LYS A 216 3.14 20.94 -7.06
CA LYS A 216 3.63 20.53 -5.74
C LYS A 216 3.37 21.77 -4.96
N LYS A 217 2.31 21.77 -4.13
CA LYS A 217 1.99 22.95 -3.31
C LYS A 217 3.31 23.19 -2.67
N GLN A 218 3.90 24.34 -2.99
CA GLN A 218 5.26 24.63 -2.55
C GLN A 218 5.24 24.32 -1.08
N PHE A 219 5.95 23.28 -0.68
CA PHE A 219 5.88 22.77 0.68
C PHE A 219 6.37 23.92 1.54
N VAL A 220 5.48 24.53 2.29
CA VAL A 220 5.80 25.53 3.27
C VAL A 220 5.98 24.76 4.58
N PRO A 221 7.21 24.71 5.11
CA PRO A 221 7.47 24.05 6.38
C PRO A 221 6.61 24.71 7.46
N THR A 222 5.65 23.97 8.00
CA THR A 222 4.83 24.47 9.11
C THR A 222 5.41 23.94 10.40
N LYS A 223 6.22 24.76 11.08
CA LYS A 223 6.66 24.46 12.44
C LYS A 223 5.46 24.34 13.37
N SER A 224 5.39 23.24 14.10
CA SER A 224 4.52 23.15 15.26
C SER A 224 5.07 24.05 16.37
N LYS A 225 4.20 24.73 17.12
CA LYS A 225 4.61 25.52 18.30
C LYS A 225 5.31 24.71 19.39
N TYR A 226 5.30 23.39 19.26
CA TYR A 226 5.96 22.45 20.16
C TYR A 226 7.30 21.93 19.63
N ASP A 227 7.69 22.27 18.40
CA ASP A 227 8.95 21.79 17.81
C ASP A 227 10.19 22.31 18.56
N ASP A 228 10.07 23.45 19.25
CA ASP A 228 11.16 24.06 20.05
C ASP A 228 11.13 23.63 21.54
N VAL A 229 10.17 22.79 21.96
CA VAL A 229 10.06 22.38 23.38
C VAL A 229 10.92 21.15 23.65
N LYS A 230 11.86 21.26 24.58
CA LYS A 230 12.66 20.11 25.05
C LYS A 230 11.87 19.26 26.03
N LEU A 231 11.94 17.94 25.83
CA LEU A 231 11.38 16.97 26.75
C LEU A 231 12.41 16.57 27.79
N SER A 232 12.00 16.56 29.05
CA SER A 232 12.77 15.87 30.09
C SER A 232 12.75 14.35 29.86
N ARG A 233 13.73 13.63 30.43
CA ARG A 233 13.78 12.16 30.36
C ARG A 233 12.49 11.53 30.92
N PHE A 234 11.97 12.08 32.01
CA PHE A 234 10.72 11.61 32.61
C PHE A 234 9.53 11.77 31.64
N GLN A 235 9.33 12.96 31.08
CA GLN A 235 8.24 13.23 30.12
C GLN A 235 8.31 12.33 28.89
N ALA A 236 9.49 12.16 28.31
CA ALA A 236 9.69 11.34 27.13
C ALA A 236 9.39 9.86 27.41
N VAL A 237 9.90 9.32 28.50
CA VAL A 237 9.70 7.91 28.87
C VAL A 237 8.25 7.63 29.26
N GLN A 238 7.64 8.50 30.07
CA GLN A 238 6.23 8.33 30.45
C GLN A 238 5.31 8.49 29.23
N GLY A 239 5.57 9.46 28.38
CA GLY A 239 4.85 9.64 27.13
C GLY A 239 4.95 8.44 26.21
N ALA A 240 6.14 7.85 26.06
CA ALA A 240 6.33 6.63 25.28
C ALA A 240 5.54 5.45 25.86
N LYS A 241 5.57 5.24 27.18
CA LYS A 241 4.81 4.19 27.87
C LYS A 241 3.29 4.38 27.70
N GLU A 242 2.80 5.60 27.81
CA GLU A 242 1.38 5.90 27.65
C GLU A 242 0.92 5.69 26.19
N LEU A 243 1.72 6.12 25.20
CA LEU A 243 1.42 5.87 23.79
C LEU A 243 1.45 4.38 23.48
N ALA A 244 2.44 3.66 23.97
CA ALA A 244 2.54 2.21 23.79
C ALA A 244 1.34 1.47 24.40
N ARG A 245 0.85 1.90 25.57
CA ARG A 245 -0.30 1.32 26.25
C ARG A 245 -1.64 1.62 25.57
N LYS A 246 -1.79 2.82 24.99
CA LYS A 246 -3.01 3.22 24.28
C LYS A 246 -3.16 2.56 22.91
N SER A 247 -2.05 2.13 22.34
CA SER A 247 -2.02 1.45 21.06
C SER A 247 -2.31 -0.02 21.32
N GLU A 248 -3.58 -0.41 21.33
CA GLU A 248 -4.01 -1.82 21.50
C GLU A 248 -3.39 -2.74 20.45
N MET A 249 -2.90 -2.17 19.36
CA MET A 249 -2.13 -2.85 18.29
C MET A 249 -1.05 -1.92 17.75
N LEU A 250 0.18 -2.08 18.19
CA LEU A 250 1.34 -1.55 17.46
C LEU A 250 1.62 -2.49 16.28
N ASP A 251 0.82 -2.32 15.19
CA ASP A 251 1.11 -2.99 13.94
C ASP A 251 2.42 -2.43 13.32
N TYR A 252 2.93 -3.14 12.32
CA TYR A 252 4.13 -2.75 11.58
C TYR A 252 4.05 -1.30 11.05
N GLY A 253 2.92 -0.89 10.49
CA GLY A 253 2.74 0.45 9.92
C GLY A 253 2.71 1.55 10.98
N TYR A 254 2.15 1.27 12.15
CA TYR A 254 2.15 2.21 13.27
C TYR A 254 3.54 2.34 13.90
N PHE A 255 4.25 1.24 14.06
CA PHE A 255 5.62 1.23 14.57
C PHE A 255 6.53 2.14 13.74
N TRP A 256 6.51 2.01 12.40
CA TRP A 256 7.32 2.86 11.52
C TRP A 256 6.91 4.34 11.56
N ARG A 257 5.64 4.65 11.77
CA ARG A 257 5.20 6.04 12.01
C ARG A 257 5.79 6.60 13.29
N VAL A 258 5.88 5.80 14.34
CA VAL A 258 6.52 6.17 15.60
C VAL A 258 8.02 6.38 15.42
N VAL A 259 8.72 5.51 14.67
CA VAL A 259 10.15 5.68 14.32
C VAL A 259 10.40 7.05 13.70
N HIS A 260 9.59 7.45 12.72
CA HIS A 260 9.70 8.77 12.08
C HIS A 260 9.42 9.93 13.05
N SER A 261 8.46 9.77 13.94
CA SER A 261 8.11 10.80 14.92
C SER A 261 9.20 10.98 15.98
N VAL A 262 9.82 9.90 16.44
CA VAL A 262 10.96 9.91 17.37
C VAL A 262 12.19 10.53 16.71
N ALA A 263 12.51 10.12 15.49
CA ALA A 263 13.62 10.68 14.71
C ALA A 263 13.42 12.18 14.44
N ARG A 264 12.19 12.62 14.14
CA ARG A 264 11.87 14.06 14.04
C ARG A 264 12.14 14.78 15.34
N ALA A 265 11.68 14.25 16.47
CA ALA A 265 11.87 14.88 17.77
C ALA A 265 13.37 15.04 18.14
N GLU A 266 14.21 14.08 17.75
CA GLU A 266 15.66 14.15 17.92
C GLU A 266 16.25 15.27 17.01
N ILE A 267 15.91 15.29 15.73
CA ILE A 267 16.40 16.33 14.78
C ILE A 267 15.99 17.73 15.22
N MET A 268 14.78 17.88 15.77
CA MET A 268 14.28 19.14 16.30
C MET A 268 14.89 19.51 17.68
N GLY A 269 15.76 18.69 18.23
CA GLY A 269 16.41 18.92 19.53
C GLY A 269 15.49 18.79 20.73
N GLN A 270 14.32 18.17 20.58
CA GLN A 270 13.36 17.92 21.67
C GLN A 270 13.84 16.83 22.63
N ILE A 271 14.55 15.85 22.10
CA ILE A 271 15.11 14.71 22.83
C ILE A 271 16.56 14.46 22.39
N THR A 272 17.34 13.79 23.24
CA THR A 272 18.68 13.32 22.88
C THR A 272 18.62 11.97 22.14
N ASN A 273 19.68 11.61 21.42
CA ASN A 273 19.78 10.30 20.75
C ASN A 273 19.62 9.13 21.75
N GLU A 274 20.25 9.20 22.93
CA GLU A 274 20.11 8.19 23.98
C GLU A 274 18.63 8.01 24.39
N LEU A 275 17.93 9.14 24.54
CA LEU A 275 16.52 9.14 24.92
C LEU A 275 15.63 8.60 23.77
N ALA A 276 15.94 8.95 22.54
CA ALA A 276 15.28 8.42 21.36
C ALA A 276 15.35 6.87 21.31
N LEU A 277 16.55 6.31 21.50
CA LEU A 277 16.75 4.86 21.53
C LEU A 277 16.00 4.21 22.72
N THR A 278 15.97 4.87 23.87
CA THR A 278 15.20 4.39 25.04
C THR A 278 13.71 4.32 24.71
N MET A 279 13.16 5.35 24.08
CA MET A 279 11.76 5.39 23.65
C MET A 279 11.44 4.32 22.62
N MET A 280 12.33 4.12 21.65
CA MET A 280 12.15 3.09 20.64
C MET A 280 12.13 1.68 21.22
N ASN A 281 12.96 1.40 22.23
CA ASN A 281 12.92 0.12 22.94
C ASN A 281 11.58 -0.10 23.67
N ILE A 282 10.99 0.96 24.24
CA ILE A 282 9.65 0.88 24.84
C ILE A 282 8.59 0.52 23.80
N PHE A 283 8.62 1.17 22.62
CA PHE A 283 7.68 0.88 21.56
C PHE A 283 7.87 -0.52 20.97
N ALA A 284 9.11 -0.96 20.74
CA ALA A 284 9.41 -2.29 20.25
C ALA A 284 8.93 -3.39 21.22
N SER A 285 9.14 -3.19 22.54
CA SER A 285 8.68 -4.13 23.56
C SER A 285 7.14 -4.23 23.65
N ALA A 286 6.42 -3.19 23.22
CA ALA A 286 4.96 -3.16 23.20
C ALA A 286 4.36 -3.64 21.86
N THR A 287 5.18 -3.92 20.86
CA THR A 287 4.73 -4.40 19.55
C THR A 287 4.27 -5.85 19.66
N THR A 288 3.08 -6.14 19.12
CA THR A 288 2.50 -7.50 19.10
C THR A 288 3.08 -8.35 17.97
N ASP A 289 3.62 -7.71 16.93
CA ASP A 289 4.24 -8.38 15.78
C ASP A 289 5.67 -8.84 16.15
N GLU A 290 5.85 -10.16 16.24
CA GLU A 290 7.13 -10.79 16.61
C GLU A 290 8.22 -10.52 15.56
N ALA A 291 7.87 -10.45 14.28
CA ALA A 291 8.83 -10.12 13.23
C ALA A 291 9.37 -8.69 13.39
N THR A 292 8.49 -7.71 13.62
CA THR A 292 8.90 -6.32 13.88
C THR A 292 9.76 -6.20 15.14
N ARG A 293 9.45 -6.98 16.19
CA ARG A 293 10.25 -7.01 17.43
C ARG A 293 11.63 -7.60 17.17
N SER A 294 11.71 -8.73 16.50
CA SER A 294 12.95 -9.40 16.15
C SER A 294 13.82 -8.53 15.21
N ASP A 295 13.21 -7.93 14.18
CA ASP A 295 13.92 -7.02 13.28
C ASP A 295 14.46 -5.79 14.02
N TRP A 296 13.71 -5.25 14.97
CA TRP A 296 14.18 -4.14 15.79
C TRP A 296 15.34 -4.55 16.70
N GLU A 297 15.28 -5.69 17.36
CA GLU A 297 16.35 -6.19 18.22
C GLU A 297 17.65 -6.45 17.44
N TYR A 298 17.54 -6.94 16.20
CA TYR A 298 18.69 -7.26 15.36
C TYR A 298 19.26 -6.02 14.63
N SER A 299 18.43 -5.13 14.15
CA SER A 299 18.84 -4.02 13.27
C SER A 299 18.51 -2.62 13.78
N ASN A 300 18.05 -2.49 15.03
CA ASN A 300 17.47 -1.30 15.63
C ASN A 300 18.23 0.01 15.37
N ARG A 301 19.54 0.01 15.59
CA ARG A 301 20.39 1.18 15.38
C ARG A 301 20.54 1.54 13.91
N LEU A 302 20.67 0.54 13.06
CA LEU A 302 20.90 0.75 11.63
C LEU A 302 19.66 1.38 10.97
N GLU A 303 18.49 0.82 11.23
CA GLU A 303 17.22 1.30 10.65
C GLU A 303 16.82 2.67 11.22
N TYR A 304 17.03 2.89 12.51
CA TYR A 304 16.84 4.20 13.11
C TYR A 304 17.75 5.25 12.48
N ASN A 305 19.04 4.95 12.32
CA ASN A 305 20.02 5.86 11.69
C ASN A 305 19.70 6.12 10.22
N LYS A 306 19.21 5.14 9.48
CA LYS A 306 18.73 5.35 8.09
C LYS A 306 17.56 6.34 8.05
N THR A 307 16.58 6.17 8.96
CA THR A 307 15.44 7.10 9.07
C THR A 307 15.91 8.49 9.45
N LEU A 308 16.78 8.60 10.43
CA LEU A 308 17.37 9.88 10.87
C LEU A 308 18.05 10.60 9.70
N SER A 309 18.95 9.91 8.99
CA SER A 309 19.65 10.46 7.82
C SER A 309 18.69 10.86 6.69
N SER A 310 17.63 10.07 6.46
CA SER A 310 16.60 10.36 5.46
C SER A 310 15.81 11.63 5.79
N LEU A 311 15.51 11.87 7.06
CA LEU A 311 14.79 13.07 7.51
C LEU A 311 15.72 14.29 7.55
N GLN A 312 16.97 14.15 7.97
CA GLN A 312 17.97 15.23 7.95
C GLN A 312 18.26 15.71 6.53
N GLY A 313 18.25 14.81 5.55
CA GLY A 313 18.50 15.11 4.14
C GLY A 313 17.33 15.81 3.41
N SER A 314 16.16 16.00 4.05
CA SER A 314 14.99 16.58 3.40
C SER A 314 14.06 17.28 4.38
N GLU A 315 14.06 18.60 4.33
CA GLU A 315 13.15 19.42 5.13
C GLU A 315 11.68 19.04 4.90
N GLU A 316 11.30 18.74 3.66
CA GLU A 316 9.95 18.28 3.32
C GLU A 316 9.58 16.98 4.05
N ARG A 317 10.49 16.00 4.13
CA ARG A 317 10.25 14.73 4.84
C ARG A 317 10.16 14.96 6.34
N LEU A 318 11.05 15.79 6.87
CA LEU A 318 11.09 16.13 8.29
C LEU A 318 9.75 16.71 8.78
N TYR A 319 9.21 17.68 8.07
CA TYR A 319 7.94 18.31 8.47
C TYR A 319 6.69 17.48 8.11
N LYS A 320 6.80 16.49 7.20
CA LYS A 320 5.75 15.51 6.95
C LYS A 320 5.69 14.43 8.03
N ALA A 321 6.77 14.13 8.71
CA ALA A 321 6.76 13.28 9.88
C ALA A 321 5.91 13.94 10.97
N LYS A 322 4.99 13.18 11.57
CA LYS A 322 4.11 13.71 12.63
C LYS A 322 4.95 14.07 13.86
N PRO A 323 4.55 15.11 14.62
CA PRO A 323 5.12 15.35 15.95
C PRO A 323 4.96 14.12 16.84
N LEU A 324 5.90 13.90 17.73
CA LEU A 324 5.91 12.75 18.63
C LEU A 324 4.67 12.70 19.54
N PHE A 325 4.22 13.87 20.01
CA PHE A 325 3.02 14.01 20.81
C PHE A 325 2.04 14.98 20.15
N SER A 326 0.74 14.70 20.29
CA SER A 326 -0.33 15.64 19.98
C SER A 326 -0.35 16.81 20.97
N TYR A 327 -1.10 17.88 20.64
CA TYR A 327 -1.26 19.03 21.52
C TYR A 327 -1.78 18.66 22.92
N ASP A 328 -2.75 17.75 22.99
CA ASP A 328 -3.38 17.37 24.23
C ASP A 328 -2.44 16.47 25.09
N GLU A 329 -1.65 15.64 24.43
CA GLU A 329 -0.60 14.85 25.07
C GLU A 329 0.51 15.73 25.61
N TRP A 330 0.95 16.75 24.86
CA TRP A 330 1.89 17.77 25.33
C TRP A 330 1.38 18.49 26.59
N LYS A 331 0.13 18.96 26.56
CA LYS A 331 -0.48 19.61 27.74
C LYS A 331 -0.51 18.69 28.94
N LYS A 332 -0.80 17.42 28.75
CA LYS A 332 -0.85 16.44 29.83
C LYS A 332 0.52 16.24 30.46
N TYR A 333 1.56 16.05 29.66
CA TYR A 333 2.91 15.78 30.18
C TYR A 333 3.57 17.01 30.79
N VAL A 334 3.39 18.20 30.21
CA VAL A 334 3.91 19.45 30.77
C VAL A 334 3.24 19.82 32.10
N LYS A 335 1.92 19.60 32.22
CA LYS A 335 1.20 19.84 33.50
C LYS A 335 1.65 18.91 34.61
N PHE A 336 2.01 17.66 34.30
CA PHE A 336 2.39 16.66 35.29
C PHE A 336 3.68 17.06 36.05
N GLU A 337 4.66 17.66 35.38
CA GLU A 337 5.86 18.18 36.08
C GLU A 337 5.56 19.37 36.99
N GLY A 338 4.67 20.25 36.58
CA GLY A 338 4.26 21.41 37.44
C GLY A 338 3.50 20.99 38.71
N GLU A 339 2.68 19.94 38.63
CA GLU A 339 1.92 19.44 39.77
C GLU A 339 2.78 18.62 40.74
N VAL A 340 3.75 17.85 40.26
CA VAL A 340 4.68 17.09 41.13
C VAL A 340 5.60 18.03 41.88
N LEU A 341 6.14 19.06 41.25
CA LEU A 341 6.96 20.06 41.90
C LEU A 341 6.17 20.91 42.91
N SER A 342 4.90 21.22 42.63
CA SER A 342 4.05 21.94 43.60
C SER A 342 3.63 21.08 44.80
N ASN A 343 3.49 19.78 44.63
CA ASN A 343 3.18 18.86 45.73
C ASN A 343 4.41 18.54 46.61
N GLU A 344 5.60 18.44 46.01
CA GLU A 344 6.84 18.27 46.79
C GLU A 344 7.18 19.53 47.59
N THR A 345 6.94 20.73 47.08
CA THR A 345 7.13 22.00 47.81
C THR A 345 6.09 22.20 48.90
N GLN A 346 4.90 21.63 48.79
CA GLN A 346 3.88 21.69 49.86
C GLN A 346 4.07 20.63 50.91
N SER A 347 4.71 19.48 50.62
CA SER A 347 4.98 18.44 51.63
C SER A 347 6.17 18.76 52.51
N THR A 348 7.12 19.59 52.06
CA THR A 348 8.28 20.03 52.87
C THR A 348 8.00 21.27 53.72
N GLY A 349 6.84 21.92 53.56
CA GLY A 349 6.43 23.09 54.35
C GLY A 349 5.60 22.80 55.62
N LYS A 350 5.33 21.53 55.95
CA LYS A 350 4.55 21.13 57.13
C LYS A 350 5.36 20.29 58.12
N THR A 351 6.47 20.80 58.59
CA THR A 351 7.05 20.36 59.85
C THR A 351 7.98 21.44 60.38
N LEU A 352 7.40 22.38 61.13
CA LEU A 352 8.09 23.16 62.20
C LEU A 352 7.12 24.28 62.63
N SER A 353 6.22 23.90 63.56
CA SER A 353 5.70 24.79 64.57
C SER A 353 5.12 23.96 65.69
#